data_fe00f489f86c8070071b64a199b03fcb
#
_entry.id   fe00f489f86c8070071b64a199b03fcb
#
_cell.length_a   1.000
_cell.length_b   1.000
_cell.length_c   1.000
_cell.angle_alpha   90.00
_cell.angle_beta   90.00
_cell.angle_gamma   90.00
#
_symmetry.space_group_name_H-M   'P 1'
#
loop_
_entity.id
_entity.type
_entity.pdbx_description
1 polymer ?
#
loop_
_entity_poly.entity_id
_entity_poly.type
_entity_poly.pdbx_seq_one_letter_code
_entity_poly.pdbx_strand_id
1 'polypeptide(L)'
;MKKILYSLLILSTTTFSAQGKKFFKSGEVQLQNPVEKINLRYANDLPFVQVMINGKSYNFLFDTGAPTVISTAVYAELGLEKKHKSTVKDSQKNKHEQIFTILPEMTVDKAVFKDVGAVVMDFSVSELSCFRIDGILGANQMAKLFWKINYSENSLEASKDLAQFNPEEYDIVIPFNPRAQKTPVVETDWQGKKVDLTFDTGFSGRLKITDKAFDAQKVVKSVDVYGTSSVGAYGAGKPAPGHIFRTADLSLGNKKFSNEIIATGNASLIGNEFFKNFIFILDWSGNKIYMKRIKNEPARLESFGFGYRFVDSKPTVAFVFQEENFPLKVGDDIISINNINLDSLDKDGACHYFLNRVESGQNAINVKIRRAGKEMEVKLEKKEFLGV
;
A
#
# COMPACT_ATOMS: atom_id res chain seq x y z
N MET A 1 -3.18 -11.39 12.68
CA MET A 1 -2.01 -10.53 13.01
C MET A 1 -1.95 -9.41 12.00
N LYS A 2 -2.02 -8.15 12.43
CA LYS A 2 -1.80 -7.06 11.49
C LYS A 2 -0.34 -7.09 11.07
N LYS A 3 -0.12 -7.34 9.80
CA LYS A 3 1.17 -7.18 9.14
C LYS A 3 1.65 -5.76 9.36
N ILE A 4 2.96 -5.52 9.40
CA ILE A 4 3.49 -4.18 9.24
C ILE A 4 2.80 -3.57 8.02
N LEU A 5 2.15 -2.43 8.21
CA LEU A 5 1.39 -1.76 7.19
C LEU A 5 2.36 -1.25 6.11
N TYR A 6 2.42 -1.93 4.97
CA TYR A 6 3.18 -1.45 3.83
C TYR A 6 2.33 -0.41 3.10
N SER A 7 2.74 0.83 3.21
CA SER A 7 2.38 1.88 2.27
C SER A 7 3.46 1.87 1.20
N LEU A 8 3.27 1.06 0.17
CA LEU A 8 4.33 0.80 -0.77
C LEU A 8 4.74 2.03 -1.56
N LEU A 9 3.84 2.91 -1.95
CA LEU A 9 4.21 4.10 -2.71
C LEU A 9 3.14 5.18 -2.69
N ILE A 10 3.32 6.20 -1.91
CA ILE A 10 2.84 7.52 -2.30
C ILE A 10 4.06 8.32 -2.73
N LEU A 11 4.23 8.50 -4.01
CA LEU A 11 5.07 9.55 -4.54
C LEU A 11 4.29 10.86 -4.40
N SER A 12 4.33 11.48 -3.20
CA SER A 12 3.76 12.80 -3.00
C SER A 12 4.70 13.82 -3.64
N THR A 13 4.34 14.27 -4.82
CA THR A 13 5.07 15.32 -5.53
C THR A 13 4.46 16.67 -5.20
N THR A 14 5.14 17.45 -4.40
CA THR A 14 4.67 18.79 -4.03
C THR A 14 5.00 19.85 -5.07
N THR A 15 5.93 19.59 -6.01
CA THR A 15 6.25 20.52 -7.11
C THR A 15 6.85 19.75 -8.30
N PHE A 16 6.00 19.28 -9.22
CA PHE A 16 6.52 18.93 -10.55
C PHE A 16 6.74 20.21 -11.35
N SER A 17 7.89 20.28 -12.03
CA SER A 17 8.09 21.22 -13.14
C SER A 17 6.98 21.01 -14.21
N ALA A 18 6.72 22.00 -15.04
CA ALA A 18 5.76 21.87 -16.16
C ALA A 18 6.06 20.64 -17.04
N GLN A 19 7.33 20.26 -17.18
CA GLN A 19 7.78 19.05 -17.89
C GLN A 19 7.34 17.77 -17.19
N GLY A 20 7.49 17.65 -15.87
CA GLY A 20 7.04 16.47 -15.11
C GLY A 20 5.54 16.24 -15.24
N LYS A 21 4.72 17.30 -15.24
CA LYS A 21 3.26 17.18 -15.46
C LYS A 21 2.91 16.64 -16.85
N LYS A 22 3.72 16.97 -17.88
CA LYS A 22 3.52 16.45 -19.25
C LYS A 22 3.73 14.94 -19.31
N PHE A 23 4.70 14.39 -18.57
CA PHE A 23 4.94 12.94 -18.49
C PHE A 23 3.74 12.15 -17.98
N PHE A 24 3.05 12.64 -16.95
CA PHE A 24 1.88 11.96 -16.41
C PHE A 24 0.64 12.01 -17.29
N LYS A 25 0.65 12.86 -18.32
CA LYS A 25 -0.43 12.92 -19.33
C LYS A 25 -0.13 12.03 -20.55
N SER A 26 1.13 11.60 -20.74
CA SER A 26 1.54 10.82 -21.91
C SER A 26 0.90 9.43 -21.93
N GLY A 27 0.90 8.86 -23.12
CA GLY A 27 0.41 7.54 -23.42
C GLY A 27 -1.05 7.51 -23.84
N GLU A 28 -1.37 6.46 -24.55
CA GLU A 28 -2.71 6.07 -24.97
C GLU A 28 -2.95 4.60 -24.68
N VAL A 29 -4.19 4.15 -24.70
CA VAL A 29 -4.56 2.76 -24.49
C VAL A 29 -5.53 2.28 -25.54
N GLN A 30 -5.32 1.05 -26.00
CA GLN A 30 -6.20 0.33 -26.93
C GLN A 30 -6.69 -0.95 -26.27
N LEU A 31 -7.98 -1.23 -26.39
CA LEU A 31 -8.62 -2.46 -25.95
C LEU A 31 -9.04 -3.26 -27.17
N GLN A 32 -8.99 -4.58 -27.09
CA GLN A 32 -9.47 -5.48 -28.13
C GLN A 32 -10.96 -5.80 -27.95
N ASN A 33 -11.44 -5.78 -26.71
CA ASN A 33 -12.83 -6.07 -26.35
C ASN A 33 -13.46 -4.87 -25.62
N PRO A 34 -14.80 -4.75 -25.59
CA PRO A 34 -15.48 -3.73 -24.81
C PRO A 34 -15.11 -3.78 -23.31
N VAL A 35 -14.88 -4.98 -22.78
CA VAL A 35 -14.36 -5.26 -21.44
C VAL A 35 -13.18 -6.21 -21.55
N GLU A 36 -12.02 -5.80 -21.08
CA GLU A 36 -10.86 -6.68 -20.94
C GLU A 36 -10.83 -7.26 -19.52
N LYS A 37 -10.80 -8.59 -19.43
CA LYS A 37 -10.56 -9.31 -18.18
C LYS A 37 -9.06 -9.49 -18.01
N ILE A 38 -8.55 -9.05 -16.87
CA ILE A 38 -7.13 -9.03 -16.53
C ILE A 38 -6.88 -9.96 -15.36
N ASN A 39 -5.87 -10.82 -15.49
CA ASN A 39 -5.47 -11.74 -14.42
C ASN A 39 -4.86 -10.94 -13.26
N LEU A 40 -5.55 -10.94 -12.12
CA LEU A 40 -5.12 -10.31 -10.90
C LEU A 40 -4.58 -11.36 -9.92
N ARG A 41 -3.38 -11.15 -9.40
CA ARG A 41 -2.87 -11.90 -8.26
C ARG A 41 -2.94 -11.02 -7.00
N TYR A 42 -3.85 -11.33 -6.10
CA TYR A 42 -3.96 -10.63 -4.81
C TYR A 42 -3.22 -11.42 -3.74
N ALA A 43 -2.12 -10.86 -3.22
CA ALA A 43 -1.26 -11.51 -2.25
C ALA A 43 -0.70 -10.50 -1.24
N ASN A 44 -0.67 -10.86 0.04
CA ASN A 44 -0.20 -9.98 1.11
C ASN A 44 -0.92 -8.61 1.16
N ASP A 45 -2.22 -8.62 0.86
CA ASP A 45 -3.08 -7.44 0.74
C ASP A 45 -2.58 -6.44 -0.33
N LEU A 46 -1.95 -6.93 -1.41
CA LEU A 46 -1.47 -6.16 -2.55
C LEU A 46 -1.90 -6.81 -3.87
N PRO A 47 -2.36 -6.01 -4.86
CA PRO A 47 -2.77 -6.47 -6.18
C PRO A 47 -1.61 -6.43 -7.18
N PHE A 48 -1.33 -7.54 -7.86
CA PHE A 48 -0.30 -7.64 -8.88
C PHE A 48 -0.90 -8.05 -10.22
N VAL A 49 -0.34 -7.53 -11.30
CA VAL A 49 -0.68 -7.86 -12.69
C VAL A 49 0.58 -8.23 -13.46
N GLN A 50 0.44 -9.09 -14.46
CA GLN A 50 1.52 -9.38 -15.39
C GLN A 50 1.49 -8.37 -16.53
N VAL A 51 2.64 -7.78 -16.82
CA VAL A 51 2.83 -6.79 -17.89
C VAL A 51 3.81 -7.35 -18.90
N MET A 52 3.40 -7.42 -20.16
CA MET A 52 4.27 -7.82 -21.27
C MET A 52 4.95 -6.61 -21.87
N ILE A 53 6.29 -6.63 -22.01
CA ILE A 53 7.09 -5.62 -22.69
C ILE A 53 8.08 -6.35 -23.58
N ASN A 54 8.08 -6.07 -24.89
CA ASN A 54 8.94 -6.73 -25.87
C ASN A 54 8.90 -8.28 -25.79
N GLY A 55 7.69 -8.86 -25.55
CA GLY A 55 7.51 -10.32 -25.46
C GLY A 55 7.96 -10.96 -24.15
N LYS A 56 8.46 -10.19 -23.18
CA LYS A 56 8.85 -10.68 -21.85
C LYS A 56 7.83 -10.23 -20.80
N SER A 57 7.51 -11.12 -19.84
CA SER A 57 6.58 -10.87 -18.75
C SER A 57 7.29 -10.29 -17.54
N TYR A 58 6.68 -9.27 -16.93
CA TYR A 58 7.14 -8.56 -15.74
C TYR A 58 6.03 -8.47 -14.70
N ASN A 59 6.38 -8.56 -13.43
CA ASN A 59 5.44 -8.50 -12.30
C ASN A 59 5.25 -7.05 -11.85
N PHE A 60 4.08 -6.46 -12.10
CA PHE A 60 3.76 -5.08 -11.74
C PHE A 60 2.77 -5.03 -10.59
N LEU A 61 2.98 -4.10 -9.66
CA LEU A 61 1.98 -3.73 -8.68
C LEU A 61 0.91 -2.84 -9.33
N PHE A 62 -0.38 -3.10 -9.07
CA PHE A 62 -1.49 -2.25 -9.48
C PHE A 62 -1.75 -1.21 -8.39
N ASP A 63 -1.28 0.04 -8.59
CA ASP A 63 -1.15 1.04 -7.52
C ASP A 63 -1.72 2.40 -7.92
N THR A 64 -2.88 2.76 -7.34
CA THR A 64 -3.52 4.07 -7.55
C THR A 64 -2.83 5.21 -6.79
N GLY A 65 -2.00 4.91 -5.80
CA GLY A 65 -1.23 5.89 -5.03
C GLY A 65 0.01 6.43 -5.75
N ALA A 66 0.48 5.73 -6.80
CA ALA A 66 1.69 6.05 -7.54
C ALA A 66 1.44 6.40 -9.02
N PRO A 67 2.38 7.08 -9.68
CA PRO A 67 2.49 7.05 -11.14
C PRO A 67 3.01 5.69 -11.60
N THR A 68 2.97 5.43 -12.92
CA THR A 68 3.62 4.25 -13.49
C THR A 68 5.13 4.31 -13.26
N VAL A 69 5.68 3.19 -12.81
CA VAL A 69 7.11 3.02 -12.47
C VAL A 69 7.64 1.78 -13.16
N ILE A 70 8.90 1.81 -13.60
CA ILE A 70 9.66 0.62 -13.99
C ILE A 70 10.90 0.51 -13.12
N SER A 71 11.38 -0.70 -12.88
CA SER A 71 12.61 -0.92 -12.13
C SER A 71 13.83 -0.44 -12.88
N THR A 72 14.91 -0.13 -12.15
CA THR A 72 16.21 0.17 -12.76
C THR A 72 16.70 -0.97 -13.66
N ALA A 73 16.39 -2.22 -13.29
CA ALA A 73 16.72 -3.40 -14.09
C ALA A 73 15.97 -3.40 -15.44
N VAL A 74 14.65 -3.18 -15.42
CA VAL A 74 13.82 -3.09 -16.64
C VAL A 74 14.25 -1.91 -17.51
N TYR A 75 14.53 -0.75 -16.89
CA TYR A 75 15.01 0.43 -17.61
C TYR A 75 16.31 0.16 -18.36
N ALA A 76 17.29 -0.49 -17.71
CA ALA A 76 18.57 -0.84 -18.32
C ALA A 76 18.42 -1.92 -19.40
N GLU A 77 17.64 -2.97 -19.14
CA GLU A 77 17.39 -4.07 -20.08
C GLU A 77 16.76 -3.56 -21.39
N LEU A 78 15.83 -2.61 -21.30
CA LEU A 78 15.14 -2.06 -22.46
C LEU A 78 15.93 -0.94 -23.16
N GLY A 79 17.06 -0.52 -22.63
CA GLY A 79 17.89 0.55 -23.20
C GLY A 79 17.16 1.88 -23.36
N LEU A 80 16.24 2.22 -22.44
CA LEU A 80 15.39 3.39 -22.57
C LEU A 80 16.17 4.69 -22.36
N GLU A 81 15.77 5.74 -23.05
CA GLU A 81 16.37 7.06 -22.88
C GLU A 81 15.87 7.79 -21.64
N LYS A 82 16.78 8.45 -20.94
CA LYS A 82 16.44 9.42 -19.92
C LYS A 82 15.83 10.67 -20.57
N LYS A 83 14.57 10.97 -20.28
CA LYS A 83 13.88 12.17 -20.76
C LYS A 83 13.98 13.35 -19.80
N HIS A 84 13.98 13.07 -18.48
CA HIS A 84 14.03 14.10 -17.44
C HIS A 84 14.55 13.52 -16.12
N LYS A 85 15.02 14.38 -15.21
CA LYS A 85 15.31 14.05 -13.81
C LYS A 85 14.60 15.02 -12.88
N SER A 86 14.08 14.52 -11.77
CA SER A 86 13.45 15.35 -10.75
C SER A 86 13.51 14.68 -9.38
N THR A 87 13.51 15.50 -8.33
CA THR A 87 13.41 15.00 -6.96
C THR A 87 11.98 14.55 -6.69
N VAL A 88 11.84 13.32 -6.25
CA VAL A 88 10.57 12.70 -5.87
C VAL A 88 10.59 12.40 -4.37
N LYS A 89 9.44 12.53 -3.72
CA LYS A 89 9.25 12.30 -2.29
C LYS A 89 8.26 11.17 -2.07
N ASP A 90 8.59 10.23 -1.18
CA ASP A 90 7.69 9.14 -0.83
C ASP A 90 6.73 9.47 0.33
N SER A 91 5.89 8.50 0.71
CA SER A 91 4.93 8.61 1.82
C SER A 91 5.60 8.81 3.19
N GLN A 92 6.86 8.42 3.33
CA GLN A 92 7.64 8.57 4.56
C GLN A 92 8.47 9.86 4.58
N LYS A 93 8.28 10.74 3.57
CA LYS A 93 9.00 12.01 3.36
C LYS A 93 10.47 11.85 2.94
N ASN A 94 10.92 10.64 2.61
CA ASN A 94 12.22 10.43 2.00
C ASN A 94 12.24 11.03 0.60
N LYS A 95 13.39 11.60 0.19
CA LYS A 95 13.54 12.27 -1.12
C LYS A 95 14.67 11.61 -1.90
N HIS A 96 14.39 11.30 -3.17
CA HIS A 96 15.39 10.78 -4.10
C HIS A 96 15.25 11.45 -5.46
N GLU A 97 16.39 11.60 -6.17
CA GLU A 97 16.39 12.03 -7.55
C GLU A 97 16.02 10.85 -8.43
N GLN A 98 14.99 11.00 -9.27
CA GLN A 98 14.49 9.93 -10.14
C GLN A 98 14.59 10.31 -11.62
N ILE A 99 14.82 9.30 -12.44
CA ILE A 99 14.77 9.40 -13.90
C ILE A 99 13.33 9.25 -14.35
N PHE A 100 12.94 10.06 -15.34
CA PHE A 100 11.68 9.94 -16.06
C PHE A 100 11.96 9.49 -17.49
N THR A 101 11.21 8.52 -17.98
CA THR A 101 11.35 7.94 -19.30
C THR A 101 9.99 7.72 -19.96
N ILE A 102 10.00 7.43 -21.26
CA ILE A 102 8.83 6.96 -22.01
C ILE A 102 9.08 5.51 -22.39
N LEU A 103 8.20 4.63 -21.94
CA LEU A 103 8.14 3.24 -22.38
C LEU A 103 7.28 3.18 -23.66
N PRO A 104 7.83 2.73 -24.80
CA PRO A 104 7.12 2.77 -26.07
C PRO A 104 5.80 2.00 -26.06
N GLU A 105 5.83 0.76 -25.54
CA GLU A 105 4.63 -0.08 -25.44
C GLU A 105 4.73 -1.02 -24.25
N MET A 106 3.59 -1.27 -23.60
CA MET A 106 3.39 -2.35 -22.64
C MET A 106 1.98 -2.90 -22.79
N THR A 107 1.79 -4.20 -22.51
CA THR A 107 0.49 -4.86 -22.61
C THR A 107 0.13 -5.51 -21.27
N VAL A 108 -1.08 -5.26 -20.80
CA VAL A 108 -1.67 -5.91 -19.61
C VAL A 108 -2.80 -6.80 -20.10
N ASP A 109 -2.59 -8.11 -20.13
CA ASP A 109 -3.41 -9.07 -20.88
C ASP A 109 -3.60 -8.60 -22.34
N LYS A 110 -4.76 -8.07 -22.72
CA LYS A 110 -5.06 -7.56 -24.08
C LYS A 110 -5.15 -6.02 -24.16
N ALA A 111 -5.01 -5.33 -23.03
CA ALA A 111 -4.98 -3.87 -23.02
C ALA A 111 -3.56 -3.38 -23.39
N VAL A 112 -3.45 -2.71 -24.53
CA VAL A 112 -2.16 -2.21 -25.08
C VAL A 112 -2.01 -0.74 -24.72
N PHE A 113 -0.97 -0.40 -23.98
CA PHE A 113 -0.59 0.97 -23.62
C PHE A 113 0.63 1.38 -24.42
N LYS A 114 0.59 2.56 -25.06
CA LYS A 114 1.67 3.13 -25.86
C LYS A 114 2.15 4.45 -25.30
N ASP A 115 3.40 4.81 -25.54
CA ASP A 115 4.04 6.05 -25.10
C ASP A 115 3.87 6.34 -23.60
N VAL A 116 4.08 5.32 -22.79
CA VAL A 116 3.79 5.32 -21.35
C VAL A 116 4.84 6.13 -20.60
N GLY A 117 4.45 7.26 -20.02
CA GLY A 117 5.30 8.01 -19.11
C GLY A 117 5.53 7.27 -17.81
N ALA A 118 6.78 6.95 -17.50
CA ALA A 118 7.19 6.16 -16.35
C ALA A 118 8.33 6.80 -15.56
N VAL A 119 8.34 6.56 -14.24
CA VAL A 119 9.44 6.88 -13.33
C VAL A 119 10.32 5.64 -13.21
N VAL A 120 11.64 5.81 -13.17
CA VAL A 120 12.58 4.70 -12.93
C VAL A 120 12.90 4.64 -11.44
N MET A 121 12.76 3.45 -10.81
CA MET A 121 12.99 3.28 -9.39
C MET A 121 13.71 1.96 -9.08
N ASP A 122 14.53 1.95 -8.03
CA ASP A 122 15.17 0.74 -7.52
C ASP A 122 14.27 0.05 -6.49
N PHE A 123 13.79 -1.16 -6.81
CA PHE A 123 13.03 -2.02 -5.91
C PHE A 123 13.90 -3.05 -5.17
N SER A 124 15.21 -3.05 -5.38
CA SER A 124 16.13 -4.00 -4.72
C SER A 124 16.34 -3.69 -3.23
N VAL A 125 15.97 -2.47 -2.82
CA VAL A 125 16.13 -1.98 -1.47
C VAL A 125 14.95 -2.39 -0.58
N SER A 126 15.24 -2.70 0.67
CA SER A 126 14.26 -3.06 1.70
C SER A 126 13.42 -4.30 1.37
N GLU A 127 12.35 -4.49 2.11
CA GLU A 127 11.40 -5.60 1.97
C GLU A 127 10.63 -5.58 0.65
N LEU A 128 10.70 -4.49 -0.13
CA LEU A 128 10.10 -4.41 -1.46
C LEU A 128 10.69 -5.46 -2.41
N SER A 129 11.99 -5.76 -2.25
CA SER A 129 12.66 -6.78 -3.05
C SER A 129 12.01 -8.17 -2.90
N CYS A 130 11.39 -8.45 -1.75
CA CYS A 130 10.73 -9.73 -1.49
C CYS A 130 9.47 -9.96 -2.34
N PHE A 131 8.83 -8.90 -2.81
CA PHE A 131 7.68 -9.00 -3.72
C PHE A 131 8.08 -9.23 -5.17
N ARG A 132 9.37 -9.13 -5.50
CA ARG A 132 9.92 -9.27 -6.87
C ARG A 132 9.16 -8.39 -7.86
N ILE A 133 9.04 -7.10 -7.53
CA ILE A 133 8.33 -6.12 -8.33
C ILE A 133 9.27 -5.60 -9.43
N ASP A 134 8.83 -5.68 -10.68
CA ASP A 134 9.54 -5.14 -11.85
C ASP A 134 9.04 -3.73 -12.19
N GLY A 135 7.83 -3.38 -11.76
CA GLY A 135 7.24 -2.07 -12.01
C GLY A 135 5.92 -1.86 -11.28
N ILE A 136 5.30 -0.73 -11.58
CA ILE A 136 4.00 -0.31 -11.06
C ILE A 136 3.15 0.15 -12.23
N LEU A 137 1.97 -0.43 -12.39
CA LEU A 137 0.92 0.16 -13.20
C LEU A 137 0.22 1.21 -12.34
N GLY A 138 0.52 2.48 -12.62
CA GLY A 138 0.11 3.59 -11.76
C GLY A 138 -1.07 4.39 -12.29
N ALA A 139 -1.57 5.30 -11.43
CA ALA A 139 -2.77 6.09 -11.66
C ALA A 139 -2.76 6.88 -12.98
N ASN A 140 -1.60 7.35 -13.45
CA ASN A 140 -1.49 8.11 -14.71
C ASN A 140 -1.89 7.28 -15.95
N GLN A 141 -1.67 5.97 -15.95
CA GLN A 141 -2.13 5.08 -17.01
C GLN A 141 -3.51 4.50 -16.70
N MET A 142 -3.79 4.17 -15.44
CA MET A 142 -5.12 3.71 -15.04
C MET A 142 -6.21 4.74 -15.39
N ALA A 143 -5.93 6.03 -15.28
CA ALA A 143 -6.88 7.11 -15.57
C ALA A 143 -7.37 7.17 -17.03
N LYS A 144 -6.89 6.29 -17.90
CA LYS A 144 -7.30 6.19 -19.30
C LYS A 144 -8.44 5.19 -19.53
N LEU A 145 -8.80 4.44 -18.49
CA LEU A 145 -9.84 3.40 -18.49
C LEU A 145 -10.69 3.50 -17.23
N PHE A 146 -11.86 2.89 -17.29
CA PHE A 146 -12.62 2.48 -16.12
C PHE A 146 -12.12 1.12 -15.65
N TRP A 147 -12.02 0.93 -14.34
CA TRP A 147 -11.54 -0.31 -13.75
C TRP A 147 -12.54 -0.84 -12.74
N LYS A 148 -12.92 -2.11 -12.86
CA LYS A 148 -13.71 -2.82 -11.87
C LYS A 148 -12.83 -3.85 -11.17
N ILE A 149 -12.78 -3.78 -9.85
CA ILE A 149 -11.89 -4.57 -9.00
C ILE A 149 -12.69 -5.40 -8.01
N ASN A 150 -12.40 -6.71 -7.96
CA ASN A 150 -12.92 -7.64 -6.97
C ASN A 150 -11.80 -8.54 -6.45
N TYR A 151 -11.25 -8.20 -5.29
CA TYR A 151 -10.16 -8.98 -4.69
C TYR A 151 -10.59 -10.37 -4.22
N SER A 152 -11.86 -10.58 -3.88
CA SER A 152 -12.34 -11.90 -3.43
C SER A 152 -12.36 -12.95 -4.53
N GLU A 153 -12.43 -12.51 -5.78
CA GLU A 153 -12.43 -13.36 -6.98
C GLU A 153 -11.14 -13.24 -7.80
N ASN A 154 -10.15 -12.47 -7.31
CA ASN A 154 -8.95 -12.10 -8.06
C ASN A 154 -9.30 -11.54 -9.46
N SER A 155 -10.37 -10.76 -9.54
CA SER A 155 -10.91 -10.22 -10.79
C SER A 155 -10.57 -8.75 -10.94
N LEU A 156 -10.02 -8.41 -12.10
CA LEU A 156 -9.76 -7.05 -12.57
C LEU A 156 -10.31 -6.92 -13.99
N GLU A 157 -11.17 -5.95 -14.20
CA GLU A 157 -11.77 -5.69 -15.52
C GLU A 157 -11.50 -4.24 -15.92
N ALA A 158 -11.25 -4.00 -17.21
CA ALA A 158 -10.99 -2.68 -17.77
C ALA A 158 -11.91 -2.39 -18.97
N SER A 159 -12.43 -1.18 -19.07
CA SER A 159 -13.26 -0.73 -20.18
C SER A 159 -13.04 0.75 -20.52
N LYS A 160 -13.35 1.15 -21.76
CA LYS A 160 -13.48 2.56 -22.17
C LYS A 160 -14.88 3.12 -21.93
N ASP A 161 -15.83 2.28 -21.54
CA ASP A 161 -17.23 2.62 -21.31
C ASP A 161 -17.66 2.20 -19.92
N LEU A 162 -18.03 3.16 -19.07
CA LEU A 162 -18.46 2.95 -17.69
C LEU A 162 -19.73 2.07 -17.61
N ALA A 163 -20.63 2.19 -18.61
CA ALA A 163 -21.89 1.45 -18.64
C ALA A 163 -21.70 -0.08 -18.64
N GLN A 164 -20.52 -0.58 -19.10
CA GLN A 164 -20.19 -2.01 -19.04
C GLN A 164 -20.12 -2.57 -17.62
N PHE A 165 -20.03 -1.72 -16.60
CA PHE A 165 -19.89 -2.11 -15.21
C PHE A 165 -21.13 -1.84 -14.35
N ASN A 166 -22.23 -1.35 -14.95
CA ASN A 166 -23.51 -1.04 -14.27
C ASN A 166 -23.30 -0.23 -12.98
N PRO A 167 -22.77 1.01 -13.04
CA PRO A 167 -22.41 1.77 -11.85
C PRO A 167 -23.62 2.09 -10.96
N GLU A 168 -24.84 2.03 -11.47
CA GLU A 168 -26.09 2.19 -10.72
C GLU A 168 -26.38 1.08 -9.70
N GLU A 169 -25.72 -0.07 -9.82
CA GLU A 169 -25.83 -1.17 -8.84
C GLU A 169 -24.97 -0.96 -7.59
N TYR A 170 -24.18 0.13 -7.55
CA TYR A 170 -23.24 0.43 -6.47
C TYR A 170 -23.82 1.52 -5.55
N ASP A 171 -24.13 1.16 -4.31
CA ASP A 171 -24.82 2.02 -3.34
C ASP A 171 -23.90 3.08 -2.70
N ILE A 172 -22.59 2.93 -2.82
CA ILE A 172 -21.59 3.85 -2.28
C ILE A 172 -20.90 4.59 -3.41
N VAL A 173 -21.01 5.91 -3.40
CA VAL A 173 -20.38 6.78 -4.40
C VAL A 173 -19.49 7.79 -3.68
N ILE A 174 -18.18 7.75 -3.98
CA ILE A 174 -17.18 8.58 -3.35
C ILE A 174 -16.58 9.50 -4.42
N PRO A 175 -16.82 10.81 -4.37
CA PRO A 175 -16.12 11.76 -5.23
C PRO A 175 -14.66 11.87 -4.84
N PHE A 176 -13.77 12.12 -5.81
CA PHE A 176 -12.36 12.34 -5.54
C PHE A 176 -11.77 13.48 -6.36
N ASN A 177 -10.68 14.06 -5.85
CA ASN A 177 -9.86 15.04 -6.54
C ASN A 177 -8.54 14.41 -6.97
N PRO A 178 -8.24 14.25 -8.28
CA PRO A 178 -7.01 13.62 -8.71
C PRO A 178 -5.81 14.55 -8.52
N ARG A 179 -4.70 14.04 -7.99
CA ARG A 179 -3.41 14.74 -8.00
C ARG A 179 -2.83 14.84 -9.42
N ALA A 180 -1.69 15.51 -9.58
CA ALA A 180 -1.07 15.71 -10.89
C ALA A 180 -0.76 14.40 -11.63
N GLN A 181 -0.34 13.35 -10.91
CA GLN A 181 -0.12 12.00 -11.45
C GLN A 181 -1.39 11.15 -11.53
N LYS A 182 -2.57 11.76 -11.36
CA LYS A 182 -3.89 11.11 -11.36
C LYS A 182 -4.25 10.28 -10.13
N THR A 183 -3.42 10.22 -9.11
CA THR A 183 -3.74 9.58 -7.83
C THR A 183 -5.04 10.14 -7.25
N PRO A 184 -6.06 9.30 -6.97
CA PRO A 184 -7.32 9.76 -6.39
C PRO A 184 -7.15 10.20 -4.93
N VAL A 185 -7.69 11.36 -4.59
CA VAL A 185 -7.76 11.86 -3.20
C VAL A 185 -9.22 12.05 -2.84
N VAL A 186 -9.69 11.34 -1.84
CA VAL A 186 -11.05 11.40 -1.34
C VAL A 186 -11.10 12.26 -0.07
N GLU A 187 -12.04 13.18 -0.02
CA GLU A 187 -12.33 13.91 1.22
C GLU A 187 -13.22 13.02 2.12
N THR A 188 -12.82 12.85 3.35
CA THR A 188 -13.60 12.19 4.38
C THR A 188 -14.00 13.18 5.46
N ASP A 189 -15.19 13.03 6.03
CA ASP A 189 -15.57 13.67 7.27
C ASP A 189 -15.39 12.67 8.42
N TRP A 190 -14.46 13.00 9.31
CA TRP A 190 -14.22 12.27 10.54
C TRP A 190 -14.73 13.12 11.72
N GLN A 191 -15.99 12.87 12.11
CA GLN A 191 -16.65 13.55 13.22
C GLN A 191 -16.54 15.09 13.13
N GLY A 192 -16.89 15.64 11.96
CA GLY A 192 -16.86 17.09 11.69
C GLY A 192 -15.48 17.65 11.33
N LYS A 193 -14.46 16.80 11.21
CA LYS A 193 -13.13 17.19 10.73
C LYS A 193 -12.89 16.62 9.34
N LYS A 194 -12.70 17.48 8.35
CA LYS A 194 -12.36 17.07 7.00
C LYS A 194 -10.91 16.61 6.91
N VAL A 195 -10.70 15.43 6.34
CA VAL A 195 -9.38 14.82 6.12
C VAL A 195 -9.32 14.27 4.71
N ASP A 196 -8.28 14.64 3.99
CA ASP A 196 -7.99 14.08 2.66
C ASP A 196 -7.27 12.75 2.79
N LEU A 197 -7.86 11.68 2.21
CA LEU A 197 -7.26 10.35 2.14
C LEU A 197 -6.86 10.04 0.69
N THR A 198 -5.64 9.59 0.48
CA THR A 198 -5.27 8.97 -0.80
C THR A 198 -5.94 7.60 -0.89
N PHE A 199 -6.70 7.35 -1.96
CA PHE A 199 -7.24 6.04 -2.29
C PHE A 199 -6.14 5.22 -2.97
N ASP A 200 -5.56 4.28 -2.21
CA ASP A 200 -4.24 3.72 -2.50
C ASP A 200 -4.27 2.19 -2.53
N THR A 201 -4.33 1.60 -3.73
CA THR A 201 -4.25 0.15 -3.92
C THR A 201 -2.83 -0.40 -3.76
N GLY A 202 -1.81 0.45 -3.66
CA GLY A 202 -0.46 0.09 -3.25
C GLY A 202 -0.27 0.06 -1.72
N PHE A 203 -1.28 0.43 -0.94
CA PHE A 203 -1.27 0.38 0.52
C PHE A 203 -1.99 -0.87 1.04
N SER A 204 -1.25 -1.79 1.64
CA SER A 204 -1.79 -3.04 2.19
C SER A 204 -2.67 -2.86 3.44
N GLY A 205 -2.57 -1.70 4.12
CA GLY A 205 -3.30 -1.41 5.34
C GLY A 205 -4.76 -1.01 5.12
N ARG A 206 -5.43 -0.63 6.24
CA ARG A 206 -6.84 -0.27 6.24
C ARG A 206 -7.05 1.23 6.05
N LEU A 207 -6.84 2.00 7.11
CA LEU A 207 -7.00 3.44 7.18
C LEU A 207 -5.84 4.04 7.95
N LYS A 208 -5.32 5.16 7.47
CA LYS A 208 -4.29 5.94 8.13
C LYS A 208 -4.58 7.41 7.98
N ILE A 209 -4.31 8.19 9.04
CA ILE A 209 -4.33 9.66 9.00
C ILE A 209 -2.98 10.20 9.49
N THR A 210 -2.68 11.46 9.16
CA THR A 210 -1.48 12.09 9.73
C THR A 210 -1.66 12.33 11.22
N ASP A 211 -0.55 12.31 12.00
CA ASP A 211 -0.57 12.61 13.44
C ASP A 211 -1.22 13.97 13.73
N LYS A 212 -1.05 14.95 12.84
CA LYS A 212 -1.69 16.27 12.94
C LYS A 212 -3.22 16.23 12.82
N ALA A 213 -3.76 15.20 12.17
CA ALA A 213 -5.20 15.04 12.03
C ALA A 213 -5.83 14.31 13.23
N PHE A 214 -5.02 13.61 14.03
CA PHE A 214 -5.48 12.88 15.20
C PHE A 214 -6.05 13.85 16.28
N ASP A 215 -7.15 13.42 16.90
CA ASP A 215 -7.81 14.13 17.98
C ASP A 215 -8.31 13.11 19.00
N ALA A 216 -7.67 13.04 20.15
CA ALA A 216 -7.96 12.08 21.21
C ALA A 216 -9.39 12.17 21.72
N GLN A 217 -10.03 13.35 21.66
CA GLN A 217 -11.41 13.55 22.11
C GLN A 217 -12.46 12.91 21.17
N LYS A 218 -12.04 12.55 19.97
CA LYS A 218 -12.90 11.97 18.92
C LYS A 218 -12.75 10.47 18.75
N VAL A 219 -12.02 9.78 19.63
CA VAL A 219 -11.79 8.34 19.55
C VAL A 219 -12.58 7.60 20.62
N VAL A 220 -13.10 6.42 20.26
CA VAL A 220 -13.83 5.56 21.21
C VAL A 220 -12.83 4.82 22.10
N LYS A 221 -11.78 4.29 21.50
CA LYS A 221 -10.70 3.57 22.16
C LYS A 221 -9.42 3.69 21.34
N SER A 222 -8.29 3.85 22.01
CA SER A 222 -6.97 3.93 21.36
C SER A 222 -5.93 3.08 22.05
N VAL A 223 -4.88 2.74 21.29
CA VAL A 223 -3.63 2.13 21.75
C VAL A 223 -2.49 3.00 21.25
N ASP A 224 -1.62 3.40 22.16
CA ASP A 224 -0.41 4.13 21.82
C ASP A 224 0.64 3.17 21.25
N VAL A 225 1.36 3.61 20.24
CA VAL A 225 2.44 2.85 19.62
C VAL A 225 3.69 3.71 19.51
N TYR A 226 4.85 3.08 19.54
CA TYR A 226 6.12 3.75 19.26
C TYR A 226 6.91 2.97 18.22
N GLY A 227 7.44 3.65 17.21
CA GLY A 227 8.29 3.06 16.19
C GLY A 227 7.90 3.40 14.77
N THR A 228 8.26 2.54 13.83
CA THR A 228 7.95 2.68 12.40
C THR A 228 7.01 1.56 11.96
N SER A 229 5.75 1.89 11.75
CA SER A 229 4.70 0.93 11.35
C SER A 229 4.53 0.81 9.84
N SER A 230 5.26 1.59 9.04
CA SER A 230 5.12 1.59 7.57
C SER A 230 6.43 1.92 6.85
N VAL A 231 6.52 1.40 5.63
CA VAL A 231 7.64 1.56 4.70
C VAL A 231 7.13 2.29 3.46
N GLY A 232 7.85 3.29 3.01
CA GLY A 232 7.61 3.98 1.74
C GLY A 232 8.48 3.41 0.62
N ALA A 233 8.39 4.05 -0.54
CA ALA A 233 9.17 3.69 -1.72
C ALA A 233 10.69 3.68 -1.49
N TYR A 234 11.17 4.56 -0.64
CA TYR A 234 12.61 4.74 -0.35
C TYR A 234 12.98 4.28 1.07
N GLY A 235 12.18 3.41 1.66
CA GLY A 235 12.43 2.81 2.95
C GLY A 235 11.52 3.29 4.08
N ALA A 236 11.90 2.95 5.30
CA ALA A 236 11.15 3.30 6.50
C ALA A 236 11.28 4.78 6.86
N GLY A 237 10.26 5.29 7.53
CA GLY A 237 10.34 6.54 8.25
C GLY A 237 11.19 6.41 9.54
N LYS A 238 11.44 7.54 10.20
CA LYS A 238 12.04 7.52 11.55
C LYS A 238 11.03 6.98 12.55
N PRO A 239 11.48 6.24 13.59
CA PRO A 239 10.62 5.86 14.71
C PRO A 239 9.99 7.09 15.37
N ALA A 240 8.69 7.02 15.63
CA ALA A 240 7.93 8.11 16.24
C ALA A 240 6.76 7.54 17.08
N PRO A 241 6.23 8.32 18.04
CA PRO A 241 4.96 8.03 18.68
C PRO A 241 3.83 8.02 17.64
N GLY A 242 2.83 7.20 17.87
CA GLY A 242 1.63 7.12 17.05
C GLY A 242 0.49 6.48 17.81
N HIS A 243 -0.68 6.40 17.16
CA HIS A 243 -1.89 5.85 17.76
C HIS A 243 -2.56 4.90 16.78
N ILE A 244 -3.16 3.83 17.31
CA ILE A 244 -4.13 3.01 16.59
C ILE A 244 -5.42 3.10 17.36
N PHE A 245 -6.52 3.48 16.71
CA PHE A 245 -7.75 3.78 17.40
C PHE A 245 -8.98 3.31 16.64
N ARG A 246 -10.08 3.17 17.38
CA ARG A 246 -11.41 2.93 16.83
C ARG A 246 -12.17 4.25 16.78
N THR A 247 -12.74 4.57 15.63
CA THR A 247 -13.60 5.75 15.47
C THR A 247 -15.08 5.36 15.52
N ALA A 248 -15.91 6.25 16.08
CA ALA A 248 -17.36 6.06 16.05
C ALA A 248 -17.89 6.21 14.62
N ASP A 249 -17.53 7.27 13.93
CA ASP A 249 -18.02 7.61 12.59
C ASP A 249 -16.90 8.08 11.66
N LEU A 250 -17.01 7.63 10.41
CA LEU A 250 -16.20 8.08 9.27
C LEU A 250 -17.11 8.17 8.04
N SER A 251 -17.26 9.35 7.44
CA SER A 251 -18.04 9.52 6.22
C SER A 251 -17.16 9.50 4.99
N LEU A 252 -17.44 8.61 4.05
CA LEU A 252 -16.81 8.54 2.73
C LEU A 252 -17.88 8.68 1.65
N GLY A 253 -17.86 9.77 0.91
CA GLY A 253 -18.90 10.09 -0.06
C GLY A 253 -20.29 10.12 0.59
N ASN A 254 -21.23 9.35 0.05
CA ASN A 254 -22.59 9.26 0.55
C ASN A 254 -22.82 8.24 1.68
N LYS A 255 -21.74 7.61 2.21
CA LYS A 255 -21.85 6.52 3.20
C LYS A 255 -21.11 6.84 4.50
N LYS A 256 -21.75 6.49 5.63
CA LYS A 256 -21.12 6.46 6.95
C LYS A 256 -20.61 5.06 7.27
N PHE A 257 -19.42 4.99 7.84
CA PHE A 257 -18.77 3.79 8.35
C PHE A 257 -18.54 3.98 9.85
N SER A 258 -19.04 3.05 10.65
CA SER A 258 -18.83 3.05 12.10
C SER A 258 -17.82 2.00 12.51
N ASN A 259 -17.18 2.22 13.65
CA ASN A 259 -16.25 1.27 14.27
C ASN A 259 -15.01 0.92 13.41
N GLU A 260 -14.61 1.79 12.50
CA GLU A 260 -13.40 1.60 11.72
C GLU A 260 -12.13 1.77 12.56
N ILE A 261 -11.09 1.01 12.23
CA ILE A 261 -9.77 1.14 12.86
C ILE A 261 -8.88 2.00 11.98
N ILE A 262 -8.34 3.05 12.59
CA ILE A 262 -7.46 4.02 11.96
C ILE A 262 -6.12 4.03 12.69
N ALA A 263 -5.01 4.07 11.94
CA ALA A 263 -3.68 4.31 12.49
C ALA A 263 -3.21 5.74 12.18
N THR A 264 -2.35 6.31 13.01
CA THR A 264 -1.66 7.56 12.67
C THR A 264 -0.34 7.30 11.96
N GLY A 265 0.21 8.32 11.29
CA GLY A 265 1.52 8.26 10.63
C GLY A 265 1.82 9.46 9.73
N ASN A 266 2.75 9.27 8.79
CA ASN A 266 3.25 10.36 7.93
C ASN A 266 2.33 10.75 6.75
N ALA A 267 1.34 9.91 6.42
CA ALA A 267 0.43 10.12 5.30
C ALA A 267 -1.00 9.67 5.64
N SER A 268 -2.00 10.29 4.97
CA SER A 268 -3.40 9.91 5.12
C SER A 268 -3.82 9.05 3.94
N LEU A 269 -4.25 7.82 4.21
CA LEU A 269 -4.47 6.74 3.24
C LEU A 269 -5.71 5.93 3.56
N ILE A 270 -6.32 5.37 2.50
CA ILE A 270 -7.28 4.27 2.57
C ILE A 270 -6.78 3.16 1.63
N GLY A 271 -6.72 1.93 2.09
CA GLY A 271 -6.04 0.84 1.39
C GLY A 271 -6.74 -0.51 1.40
N ASN A 272 -6.00 -1.52 0.97
CA ASN A 272 -6.54 -2.81 0.57
C ASN A 272 -7.20 -3.61 1.69
N GLU A 273 -6.76 -3.47 2.95
CA GLU A 273 -7.46 -4.11 4.07
C GLU A 273 -8.90 -3.57 4.24
N PHE A 274 -9.16 -2.34 3.81
CA PHE A 274 -10.51 -1.80 3.70
C PHE A 274 -11.18 -2.27 2.41
N PHE A 275 -10.51 -2.12 1.26
CA PHE A 275 -11.06 -2.38 -0.07
C PHE A 275 -11.50 -3.83 -0.29
N LYS A 276 -10.84 -4.82 0.34
CA LYS A 276 -11.18 -6.24 0.18
C LYS A 276 -12.59 -6.63 0.65
N ASN A 277 -13.27 -5.71 1.33
CA ASN A 277 -14.68 -5.87 1.71
C ASN A 277 -15.66 -5.39 0.64
N PHE A 278 -15.16 -4.91 -0.51
CA PHE A 278 -15.97 -4.29 -1.55
C PHE A 278 -15.59 -4.80 -2.94
N ILE A 279 -16.55 -4.74 -3.87
CA ILE A 279 -16.28 -4.61 -5.29
C ILE A 279 -16.32 -3.09 -5.57
N PHE A 280 -15.39 -2.58 -6.37
CA PHE A 280 -15.37 -1.15 -6.65
C PHE A 280 -14.97 -0.83 -8.09
N ILE A 281 -15.49 0.29 -8.61
CA ILE A 281 -15.19 0.84 -9.92
C ILE A 281 -14.46 2.17 -9.74
N LEU A 282 -13.38 2.35 -10.49
CA LEU A 282 -12.63 3.60 -10.57
C LEU A 282 -13.00 4.34 -11.86
N ASP A 283 -13.54 5.56 -11.73
CA ASP A 283 -13.93 6.44 -12.82
C ASP A 283 -13.20 7.78 -12.69
N TRP A 284 -12.11 7.96 -13.47
CA TRP A 284 -11.38 9.23 -13.53
C TRP A 284 -12.08 10.29 -14.38
N SER A 285 -12.95 9.91 -15.31
CA SER A 285 -13.67 10.87 -16.16
C SER A 285 -14.73 11.62 -15.36
N GLY A 286 -15.46 10.90 -14.51
CA GLY A 286 -16.43 11.47 -13.58
C GLY A 286 -15.86 11.86 -12.22
N ASN A 287 -14.57 11.54 -11.96
CA ASN A 287 -13.92 11.68 -10.66
C ASN A 287 -14.73 11.02 -9.52
N LYS A 288 -15.13 9.76 -9.74
CA LYS A 288 -15.94 8.97 -8.80
C LYS A 288 -15.38 7.58 -8.60
N ILE A 289 -15.57 7.07 -7.40
CA ILE A 289 -15.36 5.67 -7.04
C ILE A 289 -16.73 5.13 -6.64
N TYR A 290 -17.16 4.07 -7.32
CA TYR A 290 -18.39 3.36 -6.99
C TYR A 290 -18.02 2.11 -6.22
N MET A 291 -18.67 1.85 -5.08
CA MET A 291 -18.36 0.69 -4.24
C MET A 291 -19.64 -0.04 -3.84
N LYS A 292 -19.55 -1.36 -3.80
CA LYS A 292 -20.59 -2.26 -3.30
C LYS A 292 -19.99 -3.20 -2.26
N ARG A 293 -20.57 -3.22 -1.07
CA ARG A 293 -20.07 -4.07 0.02
C ARG A 293 -20.37 -5.54 -0.26
N ILE A 294 -19.37 -6.41 -0.12
CA ILE A 294 -19.49 -7.87 -0.27
C ILE A 294 -19.23 -8.63 1.02
N LYS A 295 -18.54 -8.01 1.99
CA LYS A 295 -18.27 -8.58 3.32
C LYS A 295 -18.55 -7.57 4.41
N ASN A 296 -19.12 -8.02 5.51
CA ASN A 296 -19.43 -7.19 6.66
C ASN A 296 -18.69 -7.70 7.92
N GLU A 297 -17.37 -7.82 7.79
CA GLU A 297 -16.53 -8.24 8.92
C GLU A 297 -16.09 -7.01 9.71
N PRO A 298 -16.30 -6.99 11.05
CA PRO A 298 -15.83 -5.90 11.89
C PRO A 298 -14.30 -5.84 11.87
N ALA A 299 -13.76 -4.62 11.85
CA ALA A 299 -12.33 -4.43 11.98
C ALA A 299 -11.86 -4.84 13.38
N ARG A 300 -10.80 -5.68 13.47
CA ARG A 300 -10.19 -6.13 14.72
C ARG A 300 -8.72 -5.77 14.77
N LEU A 301 -8.22 -5.43 15.96
CA LEU A 301 -6.79 -5.21 16.21
C LEU A 301 -6.22 -6.34 17.06
N GLU A 302 -6.12 -7.53 16.47
CA GLU A 302 -5.44 -8.66 17.10
C GLU A 302 -3.94 -8.58 16.85
N SER A 303 -3.13 -8.57 17.89
CA SER A 303 -1.67 -8.43 17.79
C SER A 303 -0.96 -9.08 18.99
N PHE A 304 0.34 -9.34 18.82
CA PHE A 304 1.26 -9.65 19.93
C PHE A 304 1.84 -8.37 20.57
N GLY A 305 1.38 -7.19 20.20
CA GLY A 305 1.84 -5.90 20.71
C GLY A 305 3.11 -5.36 20.05
N PHE A 306 3.62 -5.99 18.99
CA PHE A 306 4.81 -5.51 18.26
C PHE A 306 4.74 -5.87 16.79
N GLY A 307 5.62 -5.23 16.03
CA GLY A 307 5.94 -5.62 14.65
C GLY A 307 7.43 -5.48 14.40
N TYR A 308 7.93 -6.24 13.43
CA TYR A 308 9.35 -6.26 13.07
C TYR A 308 9.56 -6.15 11.57
N ARG A 309 10.76 -5.78 11.18
CA ARG A 309 11.21 -5.63 9.80
C ARG A 309 12.50 -6.40 9.60
N PHE A 310 12.77 -6.78 8.35
CA PHE A 310 14.07 -7.28 7.96
C PHE A 310 14.94 -6.11 7.48
N VAL A 311 15.99 -5.80 8.23
CA VAL A 311 17.03 -4.83 7.88
C VAL A 311 18.30 -5.62 7.57
N ASP A 312 18.80 -5.58 6.35
CA ASP A 312 19.94 -6.39 5.89
C ASP A 312 19.78 -7.88 6.22
N SER A 313 18.60 -8.44 5.90
CA SER A 313 18.16 -9.81 6.21
C SER A 313 18.02 -10.16 7.70
N LYS A 314 18.24 -9.22 8.62
CA LYS A 314 18.06 -9.42 10.06
C LYS A 314 16.71 -8.86 10.52
N PRO A 315 15.90 -9.66 11.23
CA PRO A 315 14.63 -9.17 11.77
C PRO A 315 14.89 -8.31 13.01
N THR A 316 14.41 -7.06 12.95
CA THR A 316 14.56 -6.08 14.03
C THR A 316 13.18 -5.55 14.42
N VAL A 317 12.90 -5.43 15.71
CA VAL A 317 11.65 -4.85 16.22
C VAL A 317 11.50 -3.41 15.72
N ALA A 318 10.47 -3.17 14.91
CA ALA A 318 10.25 -1.91 14.23
C ALA A 318 9.26 -0.98 14.96
N PHE A 319 8.26 -1.57 15.62
CA PHE A 319 7.34 -0.82 16.48
C PHE A 319 6.83 -1.71 17.63
N VAL A 320 6.39 -1.07 18.70
CA VAL A 320 5.78 -1.70 19.87
C VAL A 320 4.53 -0.94 20.30
N PHE A 321 3.56 -1.65 20.88
CA PHE A 321 2.46 -1.04 21.59
C PHE A 321 2.95 -0.57 22.97
N GLN A 322 2.54 0.60 23.38
CA GLN A 322 2.96 1.21 24.65
C GLN A 322 2.11 0.66 25.78
N GLU A 323 2.34 -0.61 26.14
CA GLU A 323 1.78 -1.23 27.33
C GLU A 323 2.79 -1.12 28.49
N GLU A 324 2.30 -1.02 29.72
CA GLU A 324 3.14 -1.05 30.92
C GLU A 324 3.94 -2.36 30.97
N ASN A 325 5.26 -2.24 31.17
CA ASN A 325 6.20 -3.36 31.22
C ASN A 325 6.24 -4.26 29.97
N PHE A 326 5.88 -3.72 28.77
CA PHE A 326 6.02 -4.50 27.54
C PHE A 326 7.48 -4.90 27.31
N PRO A 327 7.79 -6.22 27.12
CA PRO A 327 9.16 -6.70 27.21
C PRO A 327 10.06 -6.34 26.02
N LEU A 328 9.48 -6.12 24.82
CA LEU A 328 10.22 -5.77 23.62
C LEU A 328 10.39 -4.26 23.48
N LYS A 329 11.47 -3.84 22.80
CA LYS A 329 11.76 -2.44 22.47
C LYS A 329 12.10 -2.31 20.99
N VAL A 330 11.81 -1.16 20.42
CA VAL A 330 12.26 -0.83 19.05
C VAL A 330 13.78 -0.92 18.99
N GLY A 331 14.28 -1.62 17.97
CA GLY A 331 15.72 -1.88 17.78
C GLY A 331 16.22 -3.21 18.37
N ASP A 332 15.39 -4.00 19.06
CA ASP A 332 15.78 -5.36 19.46
C ASP A 332 15.98 -6.23 18.21
N ASP A 333 17.09 -6.94 18.13
CA ASP A 333 17.33 -7.95 17.11
C ASP A 333 16.61 -9.25 17.49
N ILE A 334 15.78 -9.78 16.60
CA ILE A 334 15.06 -11.02 16.82
C ILE A 334 15.95 -12.19 16.37
N ILE A 335 16.26 -13.09 17.30
CA ILE A 335 17.06 -14.30 17.02
C ILE A 335 16.15 -15.41 16.50
N SER A 336 15.01 -15.63 17.19
CA SER A 336 14.05 -16.65 16.79
C SER A 336 12.63 -16.28 17.18
N ILE A 337 11.67 -16.83 16.45
CA ILE A 337 10.26 -16.86 16.84
C ILE A 337 9.86 -18.35 16.90
N ASN A 338 9.42 -18.78 18.07
CA ASN A 338 9.25 -20.19 18.41
C ASN A 338 10.55 -20.98 18.09
N ASN A 339 10.44 -22.07 17.32
CA ASN A 339 11.58 -22.91 16.95
C ASN A 339 12.27 -22.45 15.63
N ILE A 340 11.87 -21.31 15.05
CA ILE A 340 12.43 -20.83 13.78
C ILE A 340 13.55 -19.83 14.09
N ASN A 341 14.78 -20.21 13.75
CA ASN A 341 15.93 -19.30 13.83
C ASN A 341 15.87 -18.30 12.67
N LEU A 342 15.86 -17.01 12.99
CA LEU A 342 15.79 -15.91 12.04
C LEU A 342 17.10 -15.13 11.89
N ASP A 343 18.05 -15.33 12.84
CA ASP A 343 19.34 -14.62 12.86
C ASP A 343 20.29 -15.11 11.76
N SER A 344 20.05 -16.33 11.23
CA SER A 344 20.89 -16.97 10.21
C SER A 344 20.27 -17.05 8.82
N LEU A 345 19.14 -16.37 8.58
CA LEU A 345 18.49 -16.39 7.27
C LEU A 345 19.31 -15.59 6.25
N ASP A 346 19.48 -16.19 5.07
CA ASP A 346 19.91 -15.45 3.90
C ASP A 346 18.77 -14.56 3.36
N LYS A 347 19.02 -13.82 2.30
CA LYS A 347 18.03 -12.89 1.73
C LYS A 347 16.76 -13.61 1.27
N ASP A 348 16.88 -14.77 0.65
CA ASP A 348 15.72 -15.53 0.15
C ASP A 348 14.92 -16.13 1.30
N GLY A 349 15.58 -16.67 2.34
CA GLY A 349 14.97 -17.15 3.58
C GLY A 349 14.24 -16.03 4.33
N ALA A 350 14.86 -14.86 4.46
CA ALA A 350 14.25 -13.68 5.07
C ALA A 350 13.00 -13.23 4.30
N CYS A 351 13.05 -13.18 2.96
CA CYS A 351 11.90 -12.88 2.12
C CYS A 351 10.79 -13.93 2.24
N HIS A 352 11.15 -15.22 2.23
CA HIS A 352 10.17 -16.30 2.40
C HIS A 352 9.44 -16.18 3.73
N TYR A 353 10.18 -15.99 4.83
CA TYR A 353 9.61 -15.81 6.16
C TYR A 353 8.73 -14.53 6.23
N PHE A 354 9.23 -13.43 5.69
CA PHE A 354 8.52 -12.16 5.63
C PHE A 354 7.15 -12.26 4.93
N LEU A 355 7.10 -12.95 3.79
CA LEU A 355 5.86 -13.09 3.01
C LEU A 355 4.87 -14.07 3.66
N ASN A 356 5.34 -15.08 4.36
CA ASN A 356 4.51 -16.17 4.89
C ASN A 356 4.19 -16.06 6.39
N ARG A 357 5.07 -15.44 7.20
CA ARG A 357 4.89 -15.17 8.64
C ARG A 357 4.14 -16.26 9.40
N VAL A 358 4.85 -17.34 9.69
CA VAL A 358 4.27 -18.55 10.32
C VAL A 358 3.62 -18.28 11.69
N GLU A 359 4.05 -17.25 12.40
CA GLU A 359 3.46 -16.81 13.66
C GLU A 359 2.05 -16.23 13.51
N SER A 360 1.62 -15.89 12.29
CA SER A 360 0.32 -15.25 12.07
C SER A 360 -0.88 -16.07 12.53
N GLY A 361 -0.79 -17.39 12.43
CA GLY A 361 -1.82 -18.34 12.88
C GLY A 361 -1.79 -18.69 14.36
N GLN A 362 -0.78 -18.24 15.12
CA GLN A 362 -0.57 -18.63 16.51
C GLN A 362 -1.34 -17.71 17.48
N ASN A 363 -1.75 -18.25 18.64
CA ASN A 363 -2.33 -17.48 19.74
C ASN A 363 -1.27 -17.04 20.76
N ALA A 364 -0.12 -17.75 20.83
CA ALA A 364 1.02 -17.39 21.63
C ALA A 364 2.31 -17.70 20.86
N ILE A 365 3.35 -16.92 21.11
CA ILE A 365 4.68 -17.11 20.53
C ILE A 365 5.77 -16.91 21.60
N ASN A 366 6.87 -17.64 21.46
CA ASN A 366 8.11 -17.36 22.17
C ASN A 366 9.01 -16.54 21.22
N VAL A 367 9.49 -15.40 21.70
CA VAL A 367 10.40 -14.54 20.94
C VAL A 367 11.72 -14.46 21.67
N LYS A 368 12.79 -14.93 21.03
CA LYS A 368 14.16 -14.75 21.52
C LYS A 368 14.77 -13.55 20.83
N ILE A 369 15.28 -12.60 21.62
CA ILE A 369 15.89 -11.37 21.12
C ILE A 369 17.29 -11.18 21.66
N ARG A 370 18.05 -10.28 20.98
CA ARG A 370 19.33 -9.72 21.46
C ARG A 370 19.16 -8.22 21.64
N ARG A 371 19.47 -7.74 22.87
CA ARG A 371 19.47 -6.32 23.23
C ARG A 371 20.79 -5.97 23.92
N ALA A 372 21.54 -5.04 23.35
CA ALA A 372 22.87 -4.65 23.88
C ALA A 372 23.78 -5.85 24.18
N GLY A 373 23.82 -6.85 23.28
CA GLY A 373 24.64 -8.05 23.39
C GLY A 373 24.09 -9.14 24.33
N LYS A 374 23.01 -8.89 25.08
CA LYS A 374 22.36 -9.86 25.95
C LYS A 374 21.19 -10.53 25.27
N GLU A 375 21.10 -11.83 25.37
CA GLU A 375 19.96 -12.60 24.88
C GLU A 375 18.90 -12.74 25.97
N MET A 376 17.65 -12.68 25.57
CA MET A 376 16.49 -12.90 26.42
C MET A 376 15.36 -13.53 25.60
N GLU A 377 14.56 -14.33 26.27
CA GLU A 377 13.37 -14.96 25.69
C GLU A 377 12.13 -14.49 26.42
N VAL A 378 11.10 -14.18 25.64
CA VAL A 378 9.82 -13.69 26.15
C VAL A 378 8.69 -14.44 25.48
N LYS A 379 7.67 -14.82 26.27
CA LYS A 379 6.42 -15.37 25.77
C LYS A 379 5.42 -14.25 25.59
N LEU A 380 4.82 -14.16 24.41
CA LEU A 380 3.79 -13.16 24.07
C LEU A 380 2.49 -13.87 23.67
N GLU A 381 1.38 -13.35 24.12
CA GLU A 381 0.04 -13.81 23.76
C GLU A 381 -0.61 -12.80 22.81
N LYS A 382 -1.35 -13.32 21.84
CA LYS A 382 -2.13 -12.49 20.93
C LYS A 382 -3.33 -11.92 21.69
N LYS A 383 -3.52 -10.60 21.62
CA LYS A 383 -4.61 -9.88 22.26
C LYS A 383 -5.42 -9.10 21.24
N GLU A 384 -6.71 -8.91 21.50
CA GLU A 384 -7.56 -7.92 20.84
C GLU A 384 -7.49 -6.60 21.64
N PHE A 385 -6.93 -5.56 21.05
CA PHE A 385 -6.60 -4.31 21.74
C PHE A 385 -7.72 -3.27 21.78
N LEU A 386 -8.60 -3.27 20.78
CA LEU A 386 -9.61 -2.20 20.63
C LEU A 386 -11.05 -2.67 20.89
N GLY A 387 -11.26 -3.96 21.11
CA GLY A 387 -12.60 -4.54 21.20
C GLY A 387 -13.32 -4.53 19.84
N VAL A 388 -14.53 -5.01 19.79
CA VAL A 388 -15.41 -5.05 18.60
C VAL A 388 -16.56 -4.08 18.80
#